data_2651121dbe7d6763c98348d8b939d14f
#
_entry.id   2651121dbe7d6763c98348d8b939d14f
#
_cell.length_a   1.000
_cell.length_b   1.000
_cell.length_c   1.000
_cell.angle_alpha   90.00
_cell.angle_beta   90.00
_cell.angle_gamma   90.00
#
_symmetry.space_group_name_H-M   'P 1'
#
loop_
_entity.id
_entity.type
_entity.pdbx_description
1 polymer ?
#
loop_
_entity_poly.entity_id
_entity_poly.type
_entity_poly.pdbx_seq_one_letter_code
_entity_poly.pdbx_strand_id
1 'polypeptide(L)' 'MIDWSLCPAVERHPEKVGGSWVFRNTRVPVVALFENLESGASIDEFLEWFPGVNREQVEAVLRYTIESLGTDRSAA' A
#
# COMPACT_ATOMS: atom_id res chain seq x y z
N MET A 1 0.82 -3.43 -14.48
CA MET A 1 0.90 -2.47 -13.35
C MET A 1 -0.41 -2.47 -12.59
N ILE A 2 -0.33 -2.38 -11.26
CA ILE A 2 -1.52 -2.40 -10.42
C ILE A 2 -2.23 -1.05 -10.49
N ASP A 3 -3.54 -1.11 -10.71
CA ASP A 3 -4.37 0.10 -10.74
C ASP A 3 -4.90 0.38 -9.33
N TRP A 4 -4.25 1.30 -8.64
CA TRP A 4 -4.61 1.63 -7.25
C TRP A 4 -5.86 2.48 -7.13
N SER A 5 -6.39 2.99 -8.24
CA SER A 5 -7.56 3.89 -8.20
C SER A 5 -8.81 3.21 -7.62
N LEU A 6 -8.86 1.89 -7.63
CA LEU A 6 -9.99 1.14 -7.12
C LEU A 6 -9.79 0.63 -5.69
N CYS A 7 -8.63 0.91 -5.08
CA CYS A 7 -8.35 0.46 -3.73
C CYS A 7 -8.80 1.52 -2.71
N PRO A 8 -9.80 1.23 -1.86
CA PRO A 8 -10.32 2.25 -0.94
C PRO A 8 -9.37 2.66 0.17
N ALA A 9 -8.30 1.89 0.40
CA ALA A 9 -7.35 2.18 1.48
C ALA A 9 -6.31 3.21 1.08
N VAL A 10 -6.28 3.63 -0.18
CA VAL A 10 -5.25 4.53 -0.69
C VAL A 10 -5.89 5.74 -1.38
N GLU A 11 -5.07 6.78 -1.53
CA GLU A 11 -5.51 7.99 -2.23
C GLU A 11 -4.31 8.63 -2.90
N ARG A 12 -4.57 9.55 -3.79
CA ARG A 12 -3.51 10.28 -4.49
C ARG A 12 -3.90 11.75 -4.59
N HIS A 13 -2.95 12.60 -4.23
CA HIS A 13 -3.12 14.04 -4.30
C HIS A 13 -1.91 14.64 -5.01
N PRO A 14 -2.11 15.38 -6.09
CA PRO A 14 -0.98 15.96 -6.84
C PRO A 14 -0.06 16.83 -5.99
N GLU A 15 -0.60 17.45 -4.94
CA GLU A 15 0.18 18.33 -4.07
C GLU A 15 0.92 17.58 -2.98
N LYS A 16 0.65 16.28 -2.80
CA LYS A 16 1.26 15.49 -1.73
C LYS A 16 2.22 14.47 -2.32
N VAL A 17 3.41 14.42 -1.76
CA VAL A 17 4.41 13.37 -2.05
C VAL A 17 4.59 13.17 -3.56
N GLY A 18 4.60 14.29 -4.31
CA GLY A 18 4.82 14.24 -5.75
C GLY A 18 3.75 13.48 -6.53
N GLY A 19 2.54 13.36 -5.99
CA GLY A 19 1.46 12.65 -6.66
C GLY A 19 1.50 11.14 -6.50
N SER A 20 2.32 10.63 -5.59
CA SER A 20 2.40 9.19 -5.31
C SER A 20 1.13 8.71 -4.61
N TRP A 21 0.82 7.42 -4.81
CA TRP A 21 -0.25 6.79 -4.03
C TRP A 21 0.18 6.67 -2.57
N VAL A 22 -0.67 7.13 -1.66
CA VAL A 22 -0.40 7.11 -0.23
C VAL A 22 -1.55 6.40 0.48
N PHE A 23 -1.28 5.93 1.71
CA PHE A 23 -2.36 5.41 2.56
C PHE A 23 -3.32 6.55 2.86
N ARG A 24 -4.62 6.27 2.83
CA ARG A 24 -5.66 7.29 2.99
C ARG A 24 -5.48 8.05 4.32
N ASN A 25 -5.60 9.37 4.24
CA ASN A 25 -5.44 10.27 5.39
C ASN A 25 -4.01 10.31 5.94
N THR A 26 -3.02 9.92 5.14
CA THR A 26 -1.62 9.99 5.53
C THR A 26 -0.79 10.57 4.39
N ARG A 27 0.50 10.79 4.66
CA ARG A 27 1.47 11.12 3.63
C ARG A 27 2.44 9.97 3.40
N VAL A 28 2.09 8.78 3.89
CA VAL A 28 2.96 7.60 3.76
C VAL A 28 2.70 6.93 2.42
N PRO A 29 3.71 6.90 1.53
CA PRO A 29 3.54 6.25 0.23
C PRO A 29 3.29 4.75 0.39
N VAL A 30 2.41 4.21 -0.45
CA VAL A 30 2.15 2.77 -0.43
C VAL A 30 3.43 1.98 -0.67
N VAL A 31 4.32 2.49 -1.53
CA VAL A 31 5.58 1.81 -1.83
C VAL A 31 6.44 1.62 -0.57
N ALA A 32 6.31 2.50 0.43
CA ALA A 32 7.08 2.38 1.67
C ALA A 32 6.79 1.07 2.39
N LEU A 33 5.54 0.59 2.32
CA LEU A 33 5.21 -0.71 2.92
C LEU A 33 6.02 -1.82 2.27
N PHE A 34 6.02 -1.87 0.95
CA PHE A 34 6.71 -2.93 0.23
C PHE A 34 8.22 -2.83 0.38
N GLU A 35 8.77 -1.63 0.40
CA GLU A 35 10.20 -1.43 0.60
C GLU A 35 10.64 -1.92 1.98
N ASN A 36 9.84 -1.63 3.00
CA ASN A 36 10.16 -2.09 4.35
C ASN A 36 10.05 -3.61 4.47
N LEU A 37 9.03 -4.21 3.88
CA LEU A 37 8.89 -5.66 3.88
C LEU A 37 10.05 -6.32 3.13
N GLU A 38 10.47 -5.73 2.02
CA GLU A 38 11.60 -6.25 1.25
C GLU A 38 12.88 -6.23 2.08
N SER A 39 13.03 -5.24 2.94
CA SER A 39 14.20 -5.10 3.81
C SER A 39 14.15 -6.02 5.02
N GLY A 40 13.07 -6.79 5.19
CA GLY A 40 12.95 -7.74 6.28
C GLY A 40 12.12 -7.27 7.46
N ALA A 41 11.49 -6.09 7.37
CA ALA A 41 10.64 -5.60 8.44
C ALA A 41 9.32 -6.38 8.46
N SER A 42 8.77 -6.54 9.66
CA SER A 42 7.44 -7.11 9.81
C SER A 42 6.38 -6.02 9.65
N ILE A 43 5.13 -6.44 9.46
CA ILE A 43 4.01 -5.49 9.41
C ILE A 43 3.91 -4.73 10.73
N ASP A 44 4.11 -5.43 11.85
CA ASP A 44 4.06 -4.78 13.17
C ASP A 44 5.12 -3.68 13.29
N GLU A 45 6.33 -3.94 12.79
CA GLU A 45 7.39 -2.93 12.79
C GLU A 45 7.03 -1.75 11.91
N PHE A 46 6.47 -2.02 10.72
CA PHE A 46 6.04 -0.96 9.82
C PHE A 46 5.00 -0.06 10.49
N LEU A 47 4.02 -0.65 11.15
CA LEU A 47 2.97 0.11 11.83
C LEU A 47 3.52 0.93 12.99
N GLU A 48 4.54 0.43 13.66
CA GLU A 48 5.21 1.16 14.73
C GLU A 48 5.93 2.39 14.21
N TRP A 49 6.60 2.27 13.05
CA TRP A 49 7.35 3.37 12.46
C TRP A 49 6.46 4.38 11.74
N PHE A 50 5.27 3.98 11.30
CA PHE A 50 4.34 4.84 10.58
C PHE A 50 2.97 4.83 11.28
N PRO A 51 2.87 5.49 12.45
CA PRO A 51 1.66 5.39 13.29
C PRO A 51 0.40 5.98 12.65
N GLY A 52 0.53 6.75 11.58
CA GLY A 52 -0.64 7.25 10.86
C GLY A 52 -1.34 6.20 10.01
N VAL A 53 -0.69 5.07 9.77
CA VAL A 53 -1.25 3.96 9.00
C VAL A 53 -1.76 2.91 9.98
N ASN A 54 -2.97 2.37 9.74
CA ASN A 54 -3.49 1.31 10.60
C ASN A 54 -3.38 -0.05 9.92
N ARG A 55 -3.52 -1.11 10.72
CA ARG A 55 -3.37 -2.47 10.24
C ARG A 55 -4.38 -2.81 9.13
N GLU A 56 -5.60 -2.31 9.25
CA GLU A 56 -6.62 -2.59 8.25
C GLU A 56 -6.23 -2.04 6.88
N GLN A 57 -5.59 -0.87 6.86
CA GLN A 57 -5.12 -0.30 5.60
C GLN A 57 -4.02 -1.15 4.98
N VAL A 58 -3.09 -1.63 5.80
CA VAL A 58 -2.00 -2.50 5.32
C VAL A 58 -2.60 -3.78 4.75
N GLU A 59 -3.52 -4.40 5.47
CA GLU A 59 -4.15 -5.64 5.02
C GLU A 59 -4.93 -5.44 3.73
N ALA A 60 -5.63 -4.30 3.61
CA ALA A 60 -6.38 -3.99 2.39
C ALA A 60 -5.44 -3.83 1.19
N VAL A 61 -4.31 -3.16 1.38
CA VAL A 61 -3.33 -2.98 0.32
C VAL A 61 -2.73 -4.32 -0.10
N LEU A 62 -2.37 -5.16 0.88
CA LEU A 62 -1.81 -6.48 0.57
C LEU A 62 -2.83 -7.35 -0.15
N ARG A 63 -4.08 -7.35 0.31
CA ARG A 63 -5.16 -8.11 -0.33
C ARG A 63 -5.37 -7.63 -1.76
N TYR A 64 -5.40 -6.32 -1.95
CA TYR A 64 -5.59 -5.74 -3.27
C TYR A 64 -4.47 -6.16 -4.22
N THR A 65 -3.24 -6.14 -3.72
CA THR A 65 -2.06 -6.54 -4.49
C THR A 65 -2.16 -8.01 -4.89
N ILE A 66 -2.50 -8.88 -3.93
CA ILE A 66 -2.62 -10.31 -4.16
C ILE A 66 -3.67 -10.59 -5.23
N GLU A 67 -4.82 -9.93 -5.13
CA GLU A 67 -5.90 -10.14 -6.08
C GLU A 67 -5.52 -9.66 -7.48
N SER A 68 -4.80 -8.55 -7.56
CA SER A 68 -4.33 -8.03 -8.85
C SER A 68 -3.35 -9.00 -9.51
N LEU A 69 -2.43 -9.55 -8.73
CA LEU A 69 -1.47 -10.52 -9.23
C LEU A 69 -2.13 -11.87 -9.53
N GLY A 70 -3.14 -12.23 -8.74
CA GLY A 70 -3.90 -13.46 -8.96
C GLY A 70 -4.66 -13.43 -10.28
N THR A 71 -5.14 -12.26 -10.68
CA THR A 71 -5.80 -12.10 -11.98
C THR A 71 -4.83 -12.41 -13.12
N ASP A 72 -3.61 -11.88 -13.02
CA ASP A 72 -2.57 -12.15 -14.02
C ASP A 72 -2.23 -13.62 -14.06
N ARG A 73 -2.11 -14.25 -12.88
CA ARG A 73 -1.80 -15.66 -12.77
C ARG A 73 -2.89 -16.54 -13.35
N SER A 74 -4.16 -16.12 -13.17
CA SER A 74 -5.30 -16.87 -13.69
C SER A 74 -5.32 -16.84 -15.21
N ALA A 75 -4.78 -15.81 -15.82
CA ALA A 75 -4.72 -15.69 -17.27
C ALA A 75 -3.66 -16.61 -17.88
N ALA A 76 -2.73 -17.05 -17.07
CA ALA A 76 -1.69 -17.96 -17.55
C ALA A 76 -2.20 -19.39 -17.56
#